data_7f07f0478b309b63d97cff2072263ba6
#
_entry.id   7f07f0478b309b63d97cff2072263ba6
#
_cell.length_a   1.000
_cell.length_b   1.000
_cell.length_c   1.000
_cell.angle_alpha   90.00
_cell.angle_beta   90.00
_cell.angle_gamma   90.00
#
_symmetry.space_group_name_H-M   'P 1'
#
loop_
_entity.id
_entity.type
_entity.pdbx_description
1 polymer ?
#
loop_
_entity_poly.entity_id
_entity_poly.type
_entity_poly.pdbx_seq_one_letter_code
_entity_poly.pdbx_strand_id
1 'polypeptide(L)'
;MGKRDAPYDSGLPKPIKRFRPGEGFLEVGHAEIFSTNDQHAFVKLSDNHQWQVGDMICSGISHPCTAFDKWKFIPVVDDDYNVVEGILTYF
;
A
#
# COMPACT_ATOMS: atom_id res chain seq x y z
N MET A 1 -4.44 -3.40 -4.16
CA MET A 1 -4.83 -2.09 -3.60
C MET A 1 -5.33 -1.18 -4.71
N GLY A 2 -6.40 -0.51 -4.48
CA GLY A 2 -6.95 0.43 -5.43
C GLY A 2 -7.53 1.65 -4.74
N LYS A 3 -8.35 2.38 -5.45
CA LYS A 3 -8.99 3.62 -5.02
C LYS A 3 -9.76 3.49 -3.71
N ARG A 4 -10.36 2.32 -3.48
CA ARG A 4 -11.09 2.02 -2.25
C ARG A 4 -10.20 2.03 -1.01
N ASP A 5 -8.96 1.55 -1.15
CA ASP A 5 -8.02 1.41 -0.05
C ASP A 5 -7.15 2.67 0.12
N ALA A 6 -6.89 3.33 -0.97
CA ALA A 6 -6.02 4.50 -1.03
C ALA A 6 -6.65 5.59 -1.90
N PRO A 7 -7.59 6.36 -1.35
CA PRO A 7 -8.20 7.47 -2.08
C PRO A 7 -7.14 8.48 -2.55
N TYR A 8 -7.35 9.03 -3.73
CA TYR A 8 -6.33 9.86 -4.38
C TYR A 8 -6.75 11.33 -4.57
N ASP A 9 -7.68 11.81 -3.76
CA ASP A 9 -8.19 13.19 -3.85
C ASP A 9 -7.08 14.24 -3.74
N SER A 10 -6.03 13.93 -2.97
CA SER A 10 -4.89 14.81 -2.77
C SER A 10 -3.61 14.28 -3.42
N GLY A 11 -3.72 13.26 -4.26
CA GLY A 11 -2.60 12.65 -4.98
C GLY A 11 -2.62 11.14 -4.91
N LEU A 12 -1.97 10.51 -5.87
CA LEU A 12 -1.85 9.06 -5.92
C LEU A 12 -0.93 8.54 -4.82
N PRO A 13 -1.14 7.29 -4.35
CA PRO A 13 -0.23 6.68 -3.37
C PRO A 13 1.18 6.53 -3.95
N LYS A 14 2.16 6.50 -3.03
CA LYS A 14 3.57 6.33 -3.41
C LYS A 14 4.13 5.07 -2.77
N PRO A 15 4.74 4.15 -3.53
CA PRO A 15 5.45 3.03 -2.95
C PRO A 15 6.62 3.52 -2.09
N ILE A 16 6.70 3.03 -0.85
CA ILE A 16 7.75 3.44 0.10
C ILE A 16 8.59 2.28 0.61
N LYS A 17 8.02 1.07 0.67
CA LYS A 17 8.74 -0.13 1.11
C LYS A 17 8.26 -1.33 0.30
N ARG A 18 9.16 -2.28 0.10
CA ARG A 18 8.86 -3.57 -0.54
C ARG A 18 9.30 -4.70 0.38
N PHE A 19 8.44 -5.67 0.58
CA PHE A 19 8.71 -6.83 1.41
C PHE A 19 8.47 -8.11 0.62
N ARG A 20 9.40 -9.05 0.72
CA ARG A 20 9.25 -10.37 0.10
C ARG A 20 9.28 -11.45 1.18
N PRO A 21 8.24 -12.27 1.30
CA PRO A 21 8.24 -13.38 2.24
C PRO A 21 9.47 -14.26 2.07
N GLY A 22 10.17 -14.53 3.17
CA GLY A 22 11.41 -15.31 3.16
C GLY A 22 12.68 -14.49 2.95
N GLU A 23 12.58 -13.27 2.41
CA GLU A 23 13.75 -12.40 2.18
C GLU A 23 13.71 -11.10 2.98
N GLY A 24 12.52 -10.68 3.45
CA GLY A 24 12.37 -9.46 4.24
C GLY A 24 12.23 -8.20 3.39
N PHE A 25 12.68 -7.07 3.94
CA PHE A 25 12.58 -5.78 3.27
C PHE A 25 13.61 -5.61 2.18
N LEU A 26 13.17 -5.13 1.04
CA LEU A 26 13.98 -4.89 -0.14
C LEU A 26 13.76 -3.44 -0.61
N GLU A 27 14.65 -2.93 -1.42
CA GLU A 27 14.50 -1.60 -1.98
C GLU A 27 13.33 -1.53 -2.96
N VAL A 28 12.63 -0.40 -2.95
CA VAL A 28 11.53 -0.12 -3.88
C VAL A 28 12.07 0.16 -5.28
N GLY A 29 13.20 0.85 -5.37
CA GLY A 29 13.72 1.32 -6.64
C GLY A 29 12.87 2.44 -7.23
N HIS A 30 12.93 2.59 -8.54
CA HIS A 30 12.13 3.59 -9.26
C HIS A 30 10.78 2.99 -9.64
N ALA A 31 9.77 3.30 -8.84
CA ALA A 31 8.42 2.82 -9.05
C ALA A 31 7.42 3.95 -8.83
N GLU A 32 6.45 4.08 -9.71
CA GLU A 32 5.44 5.13 -9.65
C GLU A 32 4.06 4.53 -9.88
N ILE A 33 3.13 4.80 -8.97
CA ILE A 33 1.73 4.50 -9.20
C ILE A 33 1.16 5.64 -10.02
N PHE A 34 0.71 5.34 -11.23
CA PHE A 34 0.22 6.36 -12.15
C PHE A 34 -1.30 6.32 -12.35
N SER A 35 -1.97 5.27 -11.92
CA SER A 35 -3.42 5.13 -12.02
C SER A 35 -3.92 4.10 -11.04
N THR A 36 -5.18 4.22 -10.63
CA THR A 36 -5.87 3.21 -9.82
C THR A 36 -7.28 3.01 -10.35
N ASN A 37 -7.79 1.79 -10.18
CA ASN A 37 -9.23 1.52 -10.20
C ASN A 37 -9.67 1.16 -8.77
N ASP A 38 -10.87 0.61 -8.60
CA ASP A 38 -11.39 0.34 -7.26
C ASP A 38 -10.54 -0.62 -6.44
N GLN A 39 -9.88 -1.59 -7.07
CA GLN A 39 -9.17 -2.66 -6.37
C GLN A 39 -7.72 -2.84 -6.81
N HIS A 40 -7.28 -2.12 -7.82
CA HIS A 40 -5.94 -2.30 -8.38
C HIS A 40 -5.24 -0.96 -8.56
N ALA A 41 -3.93 -1.00 -8.45
CA ALA A 41 -3.04 0.11 -8.78
C ALA A 41 -2.15 -0.29 -9.95
N PHE A 42 -1.96 0.63 -10.87
CA PHE A 42 -1.09 0.44 -12.03
C PHE A 42 0.24 1.13 -11.74
N VAL A 43 1.32 0.37 -11.79
CA VAL A 43 2.63 0.83 -11.38
C VAL A 43 3.57 0.80 -12.58
N LYS A 44 4.27 1.91 -12.79
CA LYS A 44 5.35 1.96 -13.76
C LYS A 44 6.66 1.64 -13.07
N LEU A 45 7.37 0.64 -13.57
CA LEU A 45 8.64 0.19 -13.04
C LEU A 45 9.76 0.49 -14.03
N SER A 46 10.97 0.68 -13.51
CA SER A 46 12.15 0.80 -14.37
C SER A 46 12.48 -0.54 -15.04
N ASP A 47 13.20 -0.50 -16.17
CA ASP A 47 13.54 -1.72 -16.93
C ASP A 47 14.38 -2.71 -16.13
N ASN A 48 15.16 -2.20 -15.17
CA ASN A 48 16.02 -3.03 -14.31
C ASN A 48 15.42 -3.32 -12.94
N HIS A 49 14.09 -3.21 -12.81
CA HIS A 49 13.43 -3.46 -11.53
C HIS A 49 13.61 -4.90 -11.05
N GLN A 50 13.54 -5.07 -9.73
CA GLN A 50 13.68 -6.37 -9.08
C GLN A 50 12.35 -6.87 -8.48
N TRP A 51 11.24 -6.22 -8.78
CA TRP A 51 9.93 -6.60 -8.26
C TRP A 51 9.50 -7.95 -8.83
N GLN A 52 8.86 -8.76 -7.98
CA GLN A 52 8.33 -10.07 -8.36
C GLN A 52 6.88 -10.21 -7.89
N VAL A 53 6.14 -11.05 -8.58
CA VAL A 53 4.80 -11.43 -8.13
C VAL A 53 4.90 -12.07 -6.74
N GLY A 54 4.06 -11.62 -5.82
CA GLY A 54 4.10 -12.03 -4.42
C GLY A 54 4.78 -11.03 -3.50
N ASP A 55 5.50 -10.05 -4.04
CA ASP A 55 6.03 -8.96 -3.22
C ASP A 55 4.90 -8.12 -2.63
N MET A 56 5.07 -7.72 -1.39
CA MET A 56 4.13 -6.83 -0.69
C MET A 56 4.68 -5.41 -0.74
N ILE A 57 3.85 -4.47 -1.13
CA ILE A 57 4.26 -3.08 -1.30
C ILE A 57 3.54 -2.23 -0.26
N CYS A 58 4.31 -1.55 0.57
CA CYS A 58 3.79 -0.54 1.48
C CYS A 58 3.77 0.79 0.73
N SER A 59 2.61 1.42 0.68
CA SER A 59 2.44 2.70 -0.02
C SER A 59 1.93 3.76 0.93
N GLY A 60 2.53 4.94 0.85
CA GLY A 60 2.01 6.11 1.55
C GLY A 60 0.83 6.68 0.78
N ILE A 61 -0.26 6.98 1.49
CA ILE A 61 -1.47 7.54 0.89
C ILE A 61 -1.61 9.01 1.25
N SER A 62 -2.26 9.77 0.37
CA SER A 62 -2.39 11.21 0.54
C SER A 62 -3.60 11.61 1.39
N HIS A 63 -4.68 10.84 1.35
CA HIS A 63 -5.92 11.18 2.03
C HIS A 63 -6.62 9.92 2.54
N PRO A 64 -6.41 9.53 3.81
CA PRO A 64 -6.91 8.26 4.36
C PRO A 64 -8.38 8.27 4.78
N CYS A 65 -9.06 9.41 4.81
CA CYS A 65 -10.38 9.55 5.43
C CYS A 65 -11.41 8.56 4.90
N THR A 66 -11.50 8.40 3.59
CA THR A 66 -12.49 7.51 2.99
C THR A 66 -12.10 6.04 3.06
N ALA A 67 -10.85 5.72 3.40
CA ALA A 67 -10.45 4.35 3.68
C ALA A 67 -11.12 3.83 4.95
N PHE A 68 -11.29 4.68 5.96
CA PHE A 68 -11.97 4.32 7.20
C PHE A 68 -13.46 4.05 7.00
N ASP A 69 -14.06 4.63 5.96
CA ASP A 69 -15.48 4.40 5.65
C ASP A 69 -15.73 3.00 5.08
N LYS A 70 -14.74 2.43 4.43
CA LYS A 70 -14.89 1.20 3.65
C LYS A 70 -14.46 -0.06 4.39
N TRP A 71 -13.69 0.09 5.45
CA TRP A 71 -13.16 -1.04 6.20
C TRP A 71 -13.64 -0.97 7.65
N LYS A 72 -14.23 -2.06 8.11
CA LYS A 72 -14.75 -2.14 9.49
C LYS A 72 -13.65 -2.37 10.50
N PHE A 73 -12.54 -2.96 10.07
CA PHE A 73 -11.41 -3.29 10.91
C PHE A 73 -10.12 -2.95 10.18
N ILE A 74 -9.24 -2.23 10.85
CA ILE A 74 -7.93 -1.86 10.31
C ILE A 74 -6.87 -2.28 11.34
N PRO A 75 -5.99 -3.24 11.00
CA PRO A 75 -4.91 -3.61 11.92
C PRO A 75 -3.87 -2.51 12.03
N VAL A 76 -3.37 -2.31 13.24
CA VAL A 76 -2.23 -1.44 13.51
C VAL A 76 -1.00 -2.32 13.70
N VAL A 77 0.07 -2.00 13.02
CA VAL A 77 1.30 -2.80 13.05
C VAL A 77 2.44 -1.96 13.63
N ASP A 78 3.42 -2.66 14.20
CA ASP A 78 4.67 -2.04 14.64
C ASP A 78 5.65 -1.87 13.45
N ASP A 79 6.88 -1.44 13.73
CA ASP A 79 7.89 -1.22 12.70
C ASP A 79 8.33 -2.51 12.00
N ASP A 80 8.10 -3.66 12.63
CA ASP A 80 8.38 -5.00 12.06
C ASP A 80 7.15 -5.60 11.38
N TYR A 81 6.05 -4.83 11.26
CA TYR A 81 4.78 -5.24 10.68
C TYR A 81 4.07 -6.37 11.44
N ASN A 82 4.34 -6.50 12.73
CA ASN A 82 3.54 -7.36 13.60
C ASN A 82 2.29 -6.60 14.01
N VAL A 83 1.14 -7.27 13.98
CA VAL A 83 -0.13 -6.66 14.42
C VAL A 83 -0.09 -6.50 15.94
N VAL A 84 -0.19 -5.26 16.40
CA VAL A 84 -0.17 -4.92 17.83
C VAL A 84 -1.51 -4.41 18.36
N GLU A 85 -2.39 -3.98 17.47
CA GLU A 85 -3.67 -3.38 17.82
C GLU A 85 -4.61 -3.47 16.63
N GLY A 86 -5.89 -3.23 16.88
CA GLY A 86 -6.89 -3.12 15.83
C GLY A 86 -7.77 -1.91 16.03
N ILE A 87 -8.19 -1.30 14.94
CA ILE A 87 -9.13 -0.18 14.95
C ILE A 87 -10.45 -0.67 14.40
N LEU A 88 -11.53 -0.51 15.18
CA LEU A 88 -12.89 -0.71 14.74
C LEU A 88 -13.43 0.64 14.29
N THR A 89 -13.82 0.74 13.03
CA THR A 89 -14.23 2.03 12.44
C THR A 89 -15.68 2.39 12.72
N TYR A 90 -16.52 1.39 12.99
CA TYR A 90 -17.96 1.57 13.26
C TYR A 90 -18.76 2.14 12.08
N PHE A 91 -18.28 1.96 10.88
CA PHE A 91 -19.02 2.34 9.67
C PHE A 91 -19.79 1.19 9.03
#